data_f71cca7b03faf4192115e4f67fe0a01e
#
_entry.id   f71cca7b03faf4192115e4f67fe0a01e
#
_cell.length_a   1.000
_cell.length_b   1.000
_cell.length_c   1.000
_cell.angle_alpha   90.00
_cell.angle_beta   90.00
_cell.angle_gamma   90.00
#
_symmetry.space_group_name_H-M   'P 1'
#
loop_
_entity.id
_entity.type
_entity.pdbx_description
1 polymer ?
#
loop_
_entity_poly.entity_id
_entity_poly.type
_entity_poly.pdbx_seq_one_letter_code
_entity_poly.pdbx_strand_id
1 'polypeptide(L)'
;MNRISRVVLILCACFVSVAWGQRPAGKCYDSWAEFHKYDMQRWNRCEKVLGVNNVGNLILKWSYTTGGLVESSPAVANGVVYVGSLNQNVYALNAKTGAKLWSYKTGGQVSFSSPAVANGVVYVGSEDGNVYALKASTGALLWSYAIVNQGVYSSPVVANGVVYVGSHFGSPNVFALNASTGALLWSYDPHQNVYSSPALASGVIYFGSINQNVYALDASTGDELWSYTTGGPVESSPAVVNGVVYVGSQDHNLYALNAKTGAKLWSYATKDYLLNSSPALANGLVYFGGGGGAVYALNAGTGARLWRYYTGSPVESSPAVANGVVYVGSLNQKVYALNARTGANLWSYGTGGQVYSSPAVANGMVYVGSQDGKVYAFGLK
;
A
#
# COMPACT_ATOMS: atom_id res chain seq x y z
N MET A 1 74.02 12.60 -4.52
CA MET A 1 72.92 12.99 -3.64
C MET A 1 71.72 13.33 -4.50
N ASN A 2 70.89 12.32 -4.79
CA ASN A 2 69.66 12.49 -5.57
C ASN A 2 68.47 12.32 -4.65
N ARG A 3 67.68 13.38 -4.48
CA ARG A 3 66.37 13.35 -3.78
C ARG A 3 65.31 12.92 -4.80
N ILE A 4 64.70 11.77 -4.56
CA ILE A 4 63.52 11.29 -5.32
C ILE A 4 62.30 11.84 -4.55
N SER A 5 61.62 12.82 -5.18
CA SER A 5 60.30 13.31 -4.71
C SER A 5 59.24 12.28 -5.10
N ARG A 6 58.59 11.67 -4.09
CA ARG A 6 57.38 10.86 -4.29
C ARG A 6 56.20 11.80 -4.41
N VAL A 7 55.60 11.85 -5.59
CA VAL A 7 54.31 12.47 -5.83
C VAL A 7 53.23 11.45 -5.40
N VAL A 8 52.53 11.77 -4.30
CA VAL A 8 51.31 11.01 -3.88
C VAL A 8 50.16 11.58 -4.65
N LEU A 9 49.67 10.85 -5.66
CA LEU A 9 48.38 11.13 -6.29
C LEU A 9 47.25 10.75 -5.33
N ILE A 10 46.62 11.76 -4.74
CA ILE A 10 45.34 11.60 -4.03
C ILE A 10 44.25 11.58 -5.09
N LEU A 11 43.76 10.40 -5.43
CA LEU A 11 42.53 10.24 -6.18
C LEU A 11 41.38 10.65 -5.28
N CYS A 12 40.92 11.91 -5.44
CA CYS A 12 39.66 12.38 -4.88
C CYS A 12 38.53 11.70 -5.66
N ALA A 13 38.03 10.56 -5.17
CA ALA A 13 36.79 9.99 -5.67
C ALA A 13 35.64 10.92 -5.25
N CYS A 14 35.25 11.83 -6.15
CA CYS A 14 34.00 12.56 -6.02
C CYS A 14 32.86 11.54 -6.10
N PHE A 15 32.40 11.05 -4.96
CA PHE A 15 31.07 10.45 -4.86
C PHE A 15 30.06 11.55 -5.13
N VAL A 16 29.62 11.67 -6.38
CA VAL A 16 28.40 12.36 -6.71
C VAL A 16 27.29 11.51 -6.10
N SER A 17 26.87 11.85 -4.89
CA SER A 17 25.63 11.33 -4.32
C SER A 17 24.49 11.90 -5.16
N VAL A 18 24.09 11.16 -6.19
CA VAL A 18 22.81 11.41 -6.85
C VAL A 18 21.77 11.13 -5.80
N ALA A 19 21.21 12.20 -5.22
CA ALA A 19 20.08 12.14 -4.31
C ALA A 19 18.88 11.57 -5.09
N TRP A 20 18.69 10.26 -5.04
CA TRP A 20 17.57 9.57 -5.64
C TRP A 20 16.30 9.88 -4.82
N GLY A 21 15.53 10.85 -5.35
CA GLY A 21 14.07 10.81 -5.23
C GLY A 21 13.42 11.05 -3.89
N GLN A 22 13.97 11.78 -2.94
CA GLN A 22 13.10 12.47 -1.98
C GLN A 22 12.39 13.59 -2.75
N ARG A 23 11.06 13.43 -2.97
CA ARG A 23 10.25 14.53 -3.53
C ARG A 23 10.40 15.73 -2.62
N PRO A 24 10.60 16.95 -3.15
CA PRO A 24 10.84 18.13 -2.33
C PRO A 24 9.76 18.29 -1.27
N ALA A 25 10.17 18.49 -0.01
CA ALA A 25 9.27 18.81 1.08
C ALA A 25 8.45 20.07 0.69
N GLY A 26 7.11 19.95 0.76
CA GLY A 26 6.19 21.06 0.48
C GLY A 26 5.53 21.05 -0.91
N LYS A 27 5.94 20.21 -1.88
CA LYS A 27 5.16 20.02 -3.10
C LYS A 27 4.02 19.03 -2.89
N CYS A 28 2.81 19.51 -3.18
CA CYS A 28 1.61 18.69 -3.16
C CYS A 28 1.49 17.92 -4.47
N TYR A 29 1.53 16.59 -4.41
CA TYR A 29 1.29 15.74 -5.56
C TYR A 29 -0.04 15.03 -5.38
N ASP A 30 -1.00 15.34 -6.25
CA ASP A 30 -2.29 14.68 -6.30
C ASP A 30 -2.16 13.36 -7.08
N SER A 31 -1.53 12.37 -6.44
CA SER A 31 -1.26 11.03 -6.97
C SER A 31 -1.43 9.99 -5.87
N TRP A 32 -1.62 8.73 -6.26
CA TRP A 32 -1.69 7.57 -5.38
C TRP A 32 -0.79 6.46 -5.91
N ALA A 33 0.53 6.70 -5.87
CA ALA A 33 1.52 5.92 -6.61
C ALA A 33 1.82 4.53 -6.03
N GLU A 34 1.40 4.24 -4.81
CA GLU A 34 1.61 2.94 -4.14
C GLU A 34 0.52 2.68 -3.10
N PHE A 35 0.43 1.46 -2.58
CA PHE A 35 -0.63 1.02 -1.66
C PHE A 35 -0.78 1.93 -0.44
N HIS A 36 0.32 2.27 0.24
CA HIS A 36 0.32 3.15 1.42
C HIS A 36 0.32 4.63 1.09
N LYS A 37 0.40 5.00 -0.20
CA LYS A 37 0.86 6.32 -0.60
C LYS A 37 2.26 6.63 -0.05
N TYR A 38 3.00 7.55 -0.67
CA TYR A 38 4.41 7.84 -0.33
C TYR A 38 4.68 8.30 1.12
N ASP A 39 3.63 8.63 1.89
CA ASP A 39 3.73 9.07 3.30
C ASP A 39 3.26 7.99 4.30
N MET A 40 3.06 6.76 3.84
CA MET A 40 2.64 5.60 4.64
C MET A 40 1.34 5.78 5.44
N GLN A 41 0.48 6.74 5.04
CA GLN A 41 -0.72 7.12 5.78
C GLN A 41 -2.04 6.80 5.08
N ARG A 42 -1.99 6.41 3.79
CA ARG A 42 -3.18 6.29 2.94
C ARG A 42 -4.06 7.56 2.96
N TRP A 43 -3.41 8.73 3.07
CA TRP A 43 -4.05 10.03 3.10
C TRP A 43 -3.59 10.93 1.95
N ASN A 44 -4.51 11.34 1.06
CA ASN A 44 -4.20 12.33 0.03
C ASN A 44 -4.47 13.76 0.54
N ARG A 45 -3.44 14.41 1.06
CA ARG A 45 -3.49 15.81 1.53
C ARG A 45 -3.66 16.81 0.39
N CYS A 46 -3.40 16.37 -0.85
CA CYS A 46 -3.39 17.22 -2.04
C CYS A 46 -4.74 17.23 -2.75
N GLU A 47 -5.63 16.28 -2.46
CA GLU A 47 -6.98 16.28 -3.00
C GLU A 47 -7.76 17.51 -2.50
N LYS A 48 -8.28 18.30 -3.43
CA LYS A 48 -9.06 19.51 -3.13
C LYS A 48 -10.36 19.58 -3.90
N VAL A 49 -10.56 18.68 -4.86
CA VAL A 49 -11.74 18.64 -5.71
C VAL A 49 -12.89 17.93 -5.00
N LEU A 50 -12.62 16.71 -4.51
CA LEU A 50 -13.59 15.92 -3.76
C LEU A 50 -13.53 16.30 -2.27
N GLY A 51 -14.69 16.50 -1.66
CA GLY A 51 -14.78 16.81 -0.24
C GLY A 51 -16.17 16.57 0.31
N VAL A 52 -16.35 16.78 1.61
CA VAL A 52 -17.60 16.49 2.34
C VAL A 52 -18.83 17.10 1.69
N ASN A 53 -18.70 18.29 1.09
CA ASN A 53 -19.82 19.05 0.54
C ASN A 53 -20.26 18.63 -0.87
N ASN A 54 -19.45 17.84 -1.58
CA ASN A 54 -19.73 17.48 -2.99
C ASN A 54 -19.64 15.99 -3.32
N VAL A 55 -19.02 15.20 -2.44
CA VAL A 55 -18.83 13.77 -2.70
C VAL A 55 -20.15 13.00 -2.87
N GLY A 56 -21.25 13.51 -2.32
CA GLY A 56 -22.59 12.96 -2.54
C GLY A 56 -23.05 12.98 -4.01
N ASN A 57 -22.41 13.80 -4.86
CA ASN A 57 -22.71 13.93 -6.29
C ASN A 57 -21.75 13.10 -7.17
N LEU A 58 -20.98 12.16 -6.60
CA LEU A 58 -20.14 11.27 -7.39
C LEU A 58 -21.00 10.42 -8.34
N ILE A 59 -20.54 10.35 -9.59
CA ILE A 59 -21.11 9.47 -10.61
C ILE A 59 -20.03 8.54 -11.16
N LEU A 60 -20.44 7.43 -11.72
CA LEU A 60 -19.56 6.56 -12.50
C LEU A 60 -19.10 7.33 -13.75
N LYS A 61 -17.78 7.54 -13.89
CA LYS A 61 -17.18 8.16 -15.08
C LYS A 61 -16.85 7.13 -16.13
N TRP A 62 -16.26 6.00 -15.70
CA TRP A 62 -15.95 4.86 -16.53
C TRP A 62 -15.80 3.58 -15.72
N SER A 63 -15.94 2.46 -16.36
CA SER A 63 -15.49 1.17 -15.87
C SER A 63 -14.74 0.42 -16.97
N TYR A 64 -13.75 -0.38 -16.58
CA TYR A 64 -12.97 -1.22 -17.49
C TYR A 64 -13.06 -2.67 -17.05
N THR A 65 -13.44 -3.58 -17.95
CA THR A 65 -13.53 -5.03 -17.70
C THR A 65 -12.19 -5.67 -18.00
N THR A 66 -11.56 -6.29 -16.98
CA THR A 66 -10.25 -6.97 -17.12
C THR A 66 -10.39 -8.41 -17.63
N GLY A 67 -11.54 -9.04 -17.37
CA GLY A 67 -11.77 -10.46 -17.68
C GLY A 67 -11.37 -11.43 -16.56
N GLY A 68 -10.94 -10.93 -15.40
CA GLY A 68 -10.71 -11.68 -14.17
C GLY A 68 -10.96 -10.79 -12.96
N LEU A 69 -11.15 -11.37 -11.78
CA LEU A 69 -11.42 -10.61 -10.56
C LEU A 69 -10.33 -9.55 -10.32
N VAL A 70 -10.70 -8.41 -9.72
CA VAL A 70 -9.77 -7.32 -9.40
C VAL A 70 -9.77 -7.08 -7.90
N GLU A 71 -8.83 -7.71 -7.21
CA GLU A 71 -8.59 -7.59 -5.76
C GLU A 71 -7.44 -6.63 -5.46
N SER A 72 -6.49 -6.51 -6.40
CA SER A 72 -5.39 -5.55 -6.40
C SER A 72 -5.94 -4.11 -6.26
N SER A 73 -5.31 -3.31 -5.42
CA SER A 73 -5.68 -1.89 -5.27
C SER A 73 -5.03 -1.05 -6.36
N PRO A 74 -5.74 -0.07 -6.94
CA PRO A 74 -5.18 0.78 -7.98
C PRO A 74 -4.05 1.67 -7.47
N ALA A 75 -2.97 1.82 -8.28
CA ALA A 75 -2.02 2.89 -8.14
C ALA A 75 -2.29 3.95 -9.23
N VAL A 76 -2.19 5.23 -8.88
CA VAL A 76 -2.48 6.35 -9.80
C VAL A 76 -1.27 7.27 -9.88
N ALA A 77 -0.66 7.36 -11.05
CA ALA A 77 0.48 8.21 -11.29
C ALA A 77 0.47 8.77 -12.71
N ASN A 78 0.77 10.05 -12.87
CA ASN A 78 0.90 10.74 -14.16
C ASN A 78 -0.29 10.53 -15.11
N GLY A 79 -1.51 10.52 -14.58
CA GLY A 79 -2.74 10.34 -15.37
C GLY A 79 -3.01 8.89 -15.82
N VAL A 80 -2.33 7.91 -15.23
CA VAL A 80 -2.49 6.48 -15.51
C VAL A 80 -2.88 5.74 -14.23
N VAL A 81 -3.85 4.83 -14.34
CA VAL A 81 -4.24 3.87 -13.30
C VAL A 81 -3.58 2.53 -13.61
N TYR A 82 -2.82 2.01 -12.66
CA TYR A 82 -2.20 0.68 -12.74
C TYR A 82 -2.90 -0.26 -11.78
N VAL A 83 -3.20 -1.48 -12.22
CA VAL A 83 -3.91 -2.47 -11.40
C VAL A 83 -3.58 -3.90 -11.86
N GLY A 84 -3.53 -4.83 -10.90
CA GLY A 84 -3.43 -6.26 -11.15
C GLY A 84 -4.80 -6.92 -11.29
N SER A 85 -4.85 -8.10 -11.90
CA SER A 85 -6.06 -8.91 -12.02
C SER A 85 -5.73 -10.40 -11.91
N LEU A 86 -6.71 -11.19 -11.45
CA LEU A 86 -6.59 -12.64 -11.36
C LEU A 86 -6.48 -13.32 -12.72
N ASN A 87 -6.71 -12.60 -13.83
CA ASN A 87 -6.45 -13.11 -15.17
C ASN A 87 -4.96 -13.08 -15.58
N GLN A 88 -4.06 -12.92 -14.59
CA GLN A 88 -2.61 -12.90 -14.78
C GLN A 88 -2.09 -11.64 -15.53
N ASN A 89 -2.83 -10.55 -15.53
CA ASN A 89 -2.37 -9.32 -16.18
C ASN A 89 -2.24 -8.15 -15.20
N VAL A 90 -1.24 -7.33 -15.48
CA VAL A 90 -1.14 -5.96 -15.01
C VAL A 90 -1.66 -5.04 -16.11
N TYR A 91 -2.54 -4.13 -15.76
CA TYR A 91 -3.13 -3.16 -16.68
C TYR A 91 -2.68 -1.75 -16.37
N ALA A 92 -2.47 -0.97 -17.42
CA ALA A 92 -2.38 0.49 -17.35
C ALA A 92 -3.56 1.09 -18.13
N LEU A 93 -4.35 1.89 -17.43
CA LEU A 93 -5.56 2.51 -17.96
C LEU A 93 -5.41 4.05 -17.91
N ASN A 94 -5.90 4.75 -18.92
CA ASN A 94 -5.98 6.20 -18.87
C ASN A 94 -6.92 6.61 -17.71
N ALA A 95 -6.42 7.38 -16.76
CA ALA A 95 -7.15 7.74 -15.55
C ALA A 95 -8.45 8.52 -15.83
N LYS A 96 -8.50 9.29 -16.91
CA LYS A 96 -9.65 10.12 -17.27
C LYS A 96 -10.73 9.35 -18.06
N THR A 97 -10.32 8.42 -18.92
CA THR A 97 -11.22 7.79 -19.89
C THR A 97 -11.43 6.28 -19.66
N GLY A 98 -10.59 5.63 -18.86
CA GLY A 98 -10.58 4.18 -18.68
C GLY A 98 -10.02 3.40 -19.88
N ALA A 99 -9.57 4.07 -20.93
CA ALA A 99 -8.99 3.41 -22.09
C ALA A 99 -7.71 2.66 -21.70
N LYS A 100 -7.61 1.37 -22.13
CA LYS A 100 -6.39 0.59 -21.92
C LYS A 100 -5.24 1.19 -22.71
N LEU A 101 -4.15 1.51 -22.02
CA LEU A 101 -2.90 1.96 -22.64
C LEU A 101 -2.01 0.78 -22.96
N TRP A 102 -1.85 -0.15 -22.02
CA TRP A 102 -1.14 -1.39 -22.20
C TRP A 102 -1.60 -2.45 -21.17
N SER A 103 -1.23 -3.68 -21.40
CA SER A 103 -1.29 -4.76 -20.41
C SER A 103 -0.06 -5.65 -20.54
N TYR A 104 0.41 -6.18 -19.41
CA TYR A 104 1.50 -7.15 -19.34
C TYR A 104 1.00 -8.43 -18.68
N LYS A 105 1.27 -9.58 -19.31
CA LYS A 105 0.89 -10.88 -18.77
C LYS A 105 2.02 -11.42 -17.90
N THR A 106 1.74 -11.67 -16.63
CA THR A 106 2.61 -12.37 -15.67
C THR A 106 2.44 -13.88 -15.80
N GLY A 107 3.28 -14.67 -15.11
CA GLY A 107 3.15 -16.13 -15.10
C GLY A 107 2.08 -16.67 -14.19
N GLY A 108 1.56 -15.86 -13.24
CA GLY A 108 0.52 -16.19 -12.26
C GLY A 108 -0.45 -15.05 -12.04
N GLN A 109 -1.42 -15.25 -11.16
CA GLN A 109 -2.41 -14.23 -10.82
C GLN A 109 -1.74 -13.04 -10.14
N VAL A 110 -2.30 -11.83 -10.34
CA VAL A 110 -1.94 -10.62 -9.59
C VAL A 110 -3.14 -10.28 -8.71
N SER A 111 -3.22 -10.93 -7.56
CA SER A 111 -4.38 -10.85 -6.66
C SER A 111 -4.27 -9.69 -5.68
N PHE A 112 -3.61 -9.88 -4.56
CA PHE A 112 -3.51 -8.89 -3.48
C PHE A 112 -2.37 -7.90 -3.66
N SER A 113 -1.32 -8.25 -4.44
CA SER A 113 -0.24 -7.31 -4.72
C SER A 113 -0.75 -6.11 -5.52
N SER A 114 -0.66 -4.93 -4.92
CA SER A 114 -1.01 -3.67 -5.57
C SER A 114 0.24 -3.04 -6.19
N PRO A 115 0.16 -2.49 -7.42
CA PRO A 115 1.31 -1.88 -8.08
C PRO A 115 1.89 -0.70 -7.28
N ALA A 116 3.21 -0.57 -7.29
CA ALA A 116 3.93 0.63 -6.86
C ALA A 116 4.58 1.30 -8.06
N VAL A 117 4.47 2.62 -8.17
CA VAL A 117 4.99 3.39 -9.31
C VAL A 117 6.04 4.39 -8.85
N ALA A 118 7.27 4.19 -9.25
CA ALA A 118 8.38 5.08 -8.93
C ALA A 118 9.29 5.28 -10.15
N ASN A 119 9.71 6.50 -10.41
CA ASN A 119 10.69 6.85 -11.46
C ASN A 119 10.37 6.28 -12.84
N GLY A 120 9.09 6.20 -13.22
CA GLY A 120 8.66 5.68 -14.52
C GLY A 120 8.66 4.15 -14.62
N VAL A 121 8.74 3.45 -13.49
CA VAL A 121 8.67 1.99 -13.38
C VAL A 121 7.49 1.59 -12.51
N VAL A 122 6.78 0.54 -12.91
CA VAL A 122 5.72 -0.14 -12.16
C VAL A 122 6.29 -1.41 -11.57
N TYR A 123 6.22 -1.56 -10.26
CA TYR A 123 6.64 -2.76 -9.54
C TYR A 123 5.41 -3.49 -9.02
N VAL A 124 5.37 -4.81 -9.16
CA VAL A 124 4.23 -5.63 -8.72
C VAL A 124 4.66 -7.06 -8.44
N GLY A 125 4.04 -7.69 -7.45
CA GLY A 125 4.19 -9.11 -7.17
C GLY A 125 3.15 -9.95 -7.91
N SER A 126 3.46 -11.22 -8.12
CA SER A 126 2.57 -12.20 -8.75
C SER A 126 2.61 -13.54 -8.01
N GLU A 127 1.55 -14.30 -8.12
CA GLU A 127 1.45 -15.65 -7.54
C GLU A 127 2.39 -16.67 -8.19
N ASP A 128 3.01 -16.33 -9.32
CA ASP A 128 4.09 -17.14 -9.92
C ASP A 128 5.42 -17.04 -9.17
N GLY A 129 5.45 -16.25 -8.09
CA GLY A 129 6.65 -16.02 -7.28
C GLY A 129 7.56 -14.93 -7.79
N ASN A 130 7.19 -14.20 -8.82
CA ASN A 130 8.03 -13.12 -9.33
C ASN A 130 7.59 -11.75 -8.80
N VAL A 131 8.59 -10.92 -8.56
CA VAL A 131 8.46 -9.47 -8.53
C VAL A 131 8.82 -8.94 -9.92
N TYR A 132 7.92 -8.19 -10.53
CA TYR A 132 8.10 -7.62 -11.86
C TYR A 132 8.36 -6.12 -11.78
N ALA A 133 9.28 -5.62 -12.60
CA ALA A 133 9.46 -4.21 -12.89
C ALA A 133 9.15 -3.94 -14.36
N LEU A 134 8.14 -3.11 -14.61
CA LEU A 134 7.63 -2.81 -15.94
C LEU A 134 7.83 -1.32 -16.24
N LYS A 135 8.20 -0.98 -17.47
CA LYS A 135 8.25 0.42 -17.91
C LYS A 135 6.85 1.03 -17.88
N ALA A 136 6.62 2.03 -17.07
CA ALA A 136 5.30 2.60 -16.81
C ALA A 136 4.61 3.13 -18.10
N SER A 137 5.37 3.61 -19.08
CA SER A 137 4.83 4.15 -20.33
C SER A 137 4.41 3.13 -21.35
N THR A 138 4.98 1.88 -21.32
CA THR A 138 4.78 0.88 -22.37
C THR A 138 4.41 -0.50 -21.88
N GLY A 139 4.58 -0.79 -20.59
CA GLY A 139 4.43 -2.13 -20.02
C GLY A 139 5.58 -3.08 -20.35
N ALA A 140 6.66 -2.62 -21.01
CA ALA A 140 7.79 -3.48 -21.31
C ALA A 140 8.49 -3.95 -20.03
N LEU A 141 8.81 -5.24 -19.95
CA LEU A 141 9.58 -5.82 -18.85
C LEU A 141 10.97 -5.20 -18.81
N LEU A 142 11.35 -4.68 -17.64
CA LEU A 142 12.71 -4.20 -17.37
C LEU A 142 13.53 -5.30 -16.68
N TRP A 143 12.94 -5.90 -15.64
CA TRP A 143 13.50 -7.05 -14.95
C TRP A 143 12.39 -7.82 -14.20
N SER A 144 12.66 -9.05 -13.85
CA SER A 144 11.90 -9.83 -12.89
C SER A 144 12.86 -10.53 -11.92
N TYR A 145 12.43 -10.68 -10.67
CA TYR A 145 13.15 -11.42 -9.64
C TYR A 145 12.29 -12.57 -9.16
N ALA A 146 12.77 -13.80 -9.30
CA ALA A 146 12.05 -15.00 -8.88
C ALA A 146 12.32 -15.31 -7.41
N ILE A 147 11.27 -15.33 -6.60
CA ILE A 147 11.26 -15.85 -5.24
C ILE A 147 10.81 -17.30 -5.35
N VAL A 148 11.76 -18.22 -5.28
CA VAL A 148 11.54 -19.64 -5.61
C VAL A 148 10.47 -20.27 -4.71
N ASN A 149 9.49 -20.95 -5.33
CA ASN A 149 8.39 -21.69 -4.67
C ASN A 149 7.48 -20.82 -3.77
N GLN A 150 7.36 -19.54 -4.05
CA GLN A 150 6.63 -18.59 -3.22
C GLN A 150 5.76 -17.67 -4.07
N GLY A 151 4.51 -17.41 -3.64
CA GLY A 151 3.68 -16.35 -4.21
C GLY A 151 4.01 -14.98 -3.60
N VAL A 152 3.94 -13.91 -4.38
CA VAL A 152 4.14 -12.53 -3.89
C VAL A 152 2.79 -11.84 -3.78
N TYR A 153 2.23 -11.83 -2.58
CA TYR A 153 0.91 -11.22 -2.29
C TYR A 153 1.02 -9.80 -1.74
N SER A 154 2.14 -9.49 -1.08
CA SER A 154 2.35 -8.15 -0.53
C SER A 154 2.54 -7.13 -1.65
N SER A 155 2.09 -5.90 -1.41
CA SER A 155 2.34 -4.79 -2.32
C SER A 155 3.77 -4.26 -2.12
N PRO A 156 4.55 -4.04 -3.19
CA PRO A 156 5.88 -3.46 -3.09
C PRO A 156 5.85 -2.04 -2.53
N VAL A 157 6.87 -1.70 -1.73
CA VAL A 157 7.19 -0.32 -1.35
C VAL A 157 8.52 0.06 -1.97
N VAL A 158 8.58 1.23 -2.59
CA VAL A 158 9.76 1.66 -3.35
C VAL A 158 10.30 2.97 -2.81
N ALA A 159 11.51 2.94 -2.30
CA ALA A 159 12.18 4.14 -1.82
C ALA A 159 13.71 4.03 -1.96
N ASN A 160 14.38 5.15 -2.19
CA ASN A 160 15.84 5.26 -2.23
C ASN A 160 16.51 4.23 -3.17
N GLY A 161 15.86 3.87 -4.29
CA GLY A 161 16.39 2.89 -5.24
C GLY A 161 16.26 1.43 -4.80
N VAL A 162 15.45 1.14 -3.77
CA VAL A 162 15.19 -0.20 -3.25
C VAL A 162 13.70 -0.52 -3.33
N VAL A 163 13.37 -1.75 -3.70
CA VAL A 163 12.03 -2.34 -3.65
C VAL A 163 11.98 -3.31 -2.49
N TYR A 164 11.06 -3.09 -1.55
CA TYR A 164 10.81 -3.98 -0.41
C TYR A 164 9.51 -4.73 -0.64
N VAL A 165 9.50 -6.04 -0.38
CA VAL A 165 8.34 -6.90 -0.62
C VAL A 165 8.32 -8.09 0.34
N GLY A 166 7.12 -8.52 0.74
CA GLY A 166 6.88 -9.75 1.47
C GLY A 166 6.43 -10.87 0.54
N SER A 167 6.59 -12.12 0.94
CA SER A 167 6.16 -13.29 0.18
C SER A 167 5.39 -14.29 1.05
N HIS A 168 4.70 -15.18 0.36
CA HIS A 168 3.88 -16.24 0.93
C HIS A 168 4.47 -17.59 0.55
N PHE A 169 4.53 -18.52 1.50
CA PHE A 169 5.24 -19.82 1.45
C PHE A 169 6.77 -19.69 1.37
N GLY A 170 7.45 -20.66 1.95
CA GLY A 170 8.91 -20.79 1.94
C GLY A 170 9.62 -19.90 2.97
N SER A 171 10.92 -19.71 2.76
CA SER A 171 11.87 -18.97 3.60
C SER A 171 13.07 -18.60 2.72
N PRO A 172 13.56 -17.33 2.78
CA PRO A 172 13.06 -16.18 3.54
C PRO A 172 11.78 -15.56 2.96
N ASN A 173 11.10 -14.67 3.72
CA ASN A 173 9.82 -14.11 3.32
C ASN A 173 9.80 -12.57 3.17
N VAL A 174 10.88 -11.87 3.44
CA VAL A 174 11.03 -10.43 3.19
C VAL A 174 12.27 -10.18 2.36
N PHE A 175 12.14 -9.35 1.32
CA PHE A 175 13.20 -9.09 0.35
C PHE A 175 13.36 -7.60 0.11
N ALA A 176 14.64 -7.18 -0.01
CA ALA A 176 15.01 -5.88 -0.56
C ALA A 176 15.76 -6.10 -1.88
N LEU A 177 15.25 -5.50 -2.94
CA LEU A 177 15.78 -5.63 -4.29
C LEU A 177 16.25 -4.27 -4.80
N ASN A 178 17.33 -4.24 -5.57
CA ASN A 178 17.74 -3.04 -6.29
C ASN A 178 16.65 -2.66 -7.31
N ALA A 179 16.09 -1.47 -7.20
CA ALA A 179 14.96 -1.04 -8.03
C ALA A 179 15.29 -0.95 -9.53
N SER A 180 16.57 -0.72 -9.89
CA SER A 180 16.99 -0.57 -11.27
C SER A 180 17.33 -1.91 -11.94
N THR A 181 17.84 -2.88 -11.19
CA THR A 181 18.39 -4.14 -11.72
C THR A 181 17.64 -5.38 -11.28
N GLY A 182 16.82 -5.31 -10.24
CA GLY A 182 16.19 -6.46 -9.60
C GLY A 182 17.14 -7.31 -8.74
N ALA A 183 18.41 -6.93 -8.60
CA ALA A 183 19.37 -7.70 -7.81
C ALA A 183 18.97 -7.71 -6.33
N LEU A 184 19.08 -8.89 -5.69
CA LEU A 184 18.88 -9.04 -4.25
C LEU A 184 19.94 -8.22 -3.49
N LEU A 185 19.48 -7.38 -2.56
CA LEU A 185 20.34 -6.64 -1.64
C LEU A 185 20.45 -7.38 -0.29
N TRP A 186 19.30 -7.73 0.27
CA TRP A 186 19.20 -8.56 1.47
C TRP A 186 17.84 -9.25 1.53
N SER A 187 17.73 -10.28 2.36
CA SER A 187 16.48 -10.96 2.69
C SER A 187 16.43 -11.28 4.18
N TYR A 188 15.21 -11.33 4.73
CA TYR A 188 14.96 -11.63 6.14
C TYR A 188 13.91 -12.74 6.26
N ASP A 189 14.12 -13.66 7.20
CA ASP A 189 13.23 -14.79 7.48
C ASP A 189 12.53 -14.63 8.83
N PRO A 190 11.25 -14.22 8.87
CA PRO A 190 10.44 -14.26 10.09
C PRO A 190 9.96 -15.66 10.44
N HIS A 191 10.39 -16.72 9.72
CA HIS A 191 10.00 -18.14 9.85
C HIS A 191 8.52 -18.41 9.58
N GLN A 192 7.80 -17.48 8.97
CA GLN A 192 6.39 -17.63 8.56
C GLN A 192 6.04 -16.59 7.48
N ASN A 193 4.93 -16.80 6.81
CA ASN A 193 4.45 -15.99 5.70
C ASN A 193 4.27 -14.50 6.05
N VAL A 194 4.50 -13.65 5.05
CA VAL A 194 4.31 -12.20 5.12
C VAL A 194 3.33 -11.75 4.04
N TYR A 195 2.05 -11.65 4.41
CA TYR A 195 1.00 -11.06 3.55
C TYR A 195 0.99 -9.54 3.64
N SER A 196 1.38 -9.02 4.78
CA SER A 196 1.50 -7.60 5.06
C SER A 196 2.40 -6.91 4.05
N SER A 197 1.93 -5.81 3.47
CA SER A 197 2.81 -4.95 2.66
C SER A 197 3.73 -4.15 3.59
N PRO A 198 5.04 -4.07 3.30
CA PRO A 198 5.97 -3.31 4.13
C PRO A 198 5.61 -1.83 4.19
N ALA A 199 5.91 -1.18 5.31
CA ALA A 199 5.86 0.27 5.45
C ALA A 199 7.28 0.79 5.75
N LEU A 200 7.72 1.83 5.05
CA LEU A 200 9.04 2.43 5.24
C LEU A 200 8.94 3.81 5.87
N ALA A 201 9.54 3.99 7.03
CA ALA A 201 9.66 5.30 7.65
C ALA A 201 11.02 5.47 8.33
N SER A 202 11.68 6.61 8.09
CA SER A 202 12.96 6.98 8.74
C SER A 202 14.04 5.90 8.65
N GLY A 203 14.14 5.19 7.53
CA GLY A 203 15.13 4.14 7.29
C GLY A 203 14.82 2.80 7.96
N VAL A 204 13.59 2.61 8.44
CA VAL A 204 13.10 1.37 9.05
C VAL A 204 11.95 0.80 8.26
N ILE A 205 12.00 -0.51 7.97
CA ILE A 205 10.92 -1.28 7.36
C ILE A 205 10.09 -1.94 8.47
N TYR A 206 8.78 -1.74 8.42
CA TYR A 206 7.82 -2.36 9.32
C TYR A 206 6.90 -3.30 8.55
N PHE A 207 6.61 -4.48 9.09
CA PHE A 207 5.66 -5.43 8.51
C PHE A 207 5.07 -6.36 9.57
N GLY A 208 3.94 -6.98 9.24
CA GLY A 208 3.33 -8.02 10.03
C GLY A 208 3.59 -9.40 9.44
N SER A 209 3.55 -10.44 10.26
CA SER A 209 3.66 -11.84 9.85
C SER A 209 2.57 -12.70 10.51
N ILE A 210 2.21 -13.81 9.86
CA ILE A 210 1.25 -14.75 10.42
C ILE A 210 1.77 -15.48 11.66
N ASN A 211 3.07 -15.36 12.00
CA ASN A 211 3.63 -15.83 13.26
C ASN A 211 3.24 -14.95 14.47
N GLN A 212 2.28 -14.04 14.29
CA GLN A 212 1.74 -13.13 15.30
C GLN A 212 2.66 -11.96 15.66
N ASN A 213 3.75 -11.73 14.93
CA ASN A 213 4.66 -10.64 15.21
C ASN A 213 4.52 -9.47 14.22
N VAL A 214 4.74 -8.27 14.76
CA VAL A 214 5.10 -7.08 14.02
C VAL A 214 6.61 -6.89 14.12
N TYR A 215 7.26 -6.65 13.00
CA TYR A 215 8.72 -6.50 12.91
C TYR A 215 9.11 -5.10 12.49
N ALA A 216 10.28 -4.66 12.93
CA ALA A 216 11.00 -3.51 12.42
C ALA A 216 12.42 -3.92 12.05
N LEU A 217 12.82 -3.69 10.81
CA LEU A 217 14.17 -3.98 10.31
C LEU A 217 14.83 -2.69 9.85
N ASP A 218 16.16 -2.62 9.98
CA ASP A 218 16.96 -1.62 9.28
C ASP A 218 16.79 -1.78 7.77
N ALA A 219 16.34 -0.74 7.09
CA ALA A 219 16.02 -0.80 5.67
C ALA A 219 17.25 -1.02 4.78
N SER A 220 18.45 -0.70 5.26
CA SER A 220 19.72 -0.82 4.51
C SER A 220 20.36 -2.18 4.65
N THR A 221 20.23 -2.83 5.81
CA THR A 221 20.92 -4.09 6.12
C THR A 221 19.98 -5.29 6.22
N GLY A 222 18.70 -5.06 6.55
CA GLY A 222 17.74 -6.11 6.86
C GLY A 222 17.85 -6.63 8.29
N ASP A 223 18.69 -6.04 9.14
CA ASP A 223 18.83 -6.44 10.54
C ASP A 223 17.57 -6.13 11.34
N GLU A 224 17.14 -7.07 12.20
CA GLU A 224 16.02 -6.86 13.10
C GLU A 224 16.38 -5.84 14.18
N LEU A 225 15.59 -4.78 14.27
CA LEU A 225 15.71 -3.76 15.32
C LEU A 225 14.85 -4.12 16.52
N TRP A 226 13.63 -4.60 16.27
CA TRP A 226 12.72 -5.10 17.26
C TRP A 226 11.60 -5.93 16.63
N SER A 227 10.98 -6.78 17.45
CA SER A 227 9.70 -7.43 17.15
C SER A 227 8.74 -7.29 18.32
N TYR A 228 7.43 -7.30 18.02
CA TYR A 228 6.35 -7.25 19.01
C TYR A 228 5.34 -8.34 18.72
N THR A 229 5.08 -9.22 19.71
CA THR A 229 4.11 -10.30 19.58
C THR A 229 2.70 -9.81 19.94
N THR A 230 1.76 -9.97 18.99
CA THR A 230 0.32 -9.80 19.18
C THR A 230 -0.33 -11.11 19.62
N GLY A 231 -1.65 -11.15 19.79
CA GLY A 231 -2.36 -12.36 20.17
C GLY A 231 -2.82 -13.22 18.97
N GLY A 232 -2.54 -12.83 17.73
CA GLY A 232 -2.95 -13.52 16.51
C GLY A 232 -2.17 -13.07 15.27
N PRO A 233 -2.35 -13.73 14.11
CA PRO A 233 -1.70 -13.37 12.85
C PRO A 233 -1.83 -11.89 12.50
N VAL A 234 -0.79 -11.31 11.89
CA VAL A 234 -0.75 -9.91 11.46
C VAL A 234 -0.66 -9.86 9.94
N GLU A 235 -1.81 -9.76 9.28
CA GLU A 235 -1.92 -9.63 7.82
C GLU A 235 -2.13 -8.17 7.38
N SER A 236 -2.63 -7.34 8.28
CA SER A 236 -2.75 -5.89 8.10
C SER A 236 -1.38 -5.26 7.84
N SER A 237 -1.30 -4.39 6.86
CA SER A 237 -0.07 -3.64 6.55
C SER A 237 0.06 -2.46 7.50
N PRO A 238 1.23 -2.21 8.12
CA PRO A 238 1.41 -1.12 9.07
C PRO A 238 1.28 0.25 8.42
N ALA A 239 0.75 1.22 9.17
CA ALA A 239 0.87 2.65 8.85
C ALA A 239 1.75 3.32 9.89
N VAL A 240 2.66 4.21 9.45
CA VAL A 240 3.65 4.82 10.35
C VAL A 240 3.55 6.33 10.31
N VAL A 241 3.27 6.94 11.47
CA VAL A 241 3.08 8.39 11.59
C VAL A 241 3.63 8.88 12.92
N ASN A 242 4.45 9.95 12.88
CA ASN A 242 4.96 10.63 14.07
C ASN A 242 5.61 9.68 15.10
N GLY A 243 6.36 8.68 14.63
CA GLY A 243 7.03 7.72 15.51
C GLY A 243 6.12 6.65 16.11
N VAL A 244 4.93 6.44 15.56
CA VAL A 244 3.99 5.40 15.97
C VAL A 244 3.63 4.51 14.79
N VAL A 245 3.69 3.19 15.00
CA VAL A 245 3.27 2.14 14.07
C VAL A 245 1.84 1.73 14.46
N TYR A 246 0.92 1.81 13.51
CA TYR A 246 -0.46 1.34 13.68
C TYR A 246 -0.67 0.09 12.83
N VAL A 247 -1.23 -0.97 13.42
CA VAL A 247 -1.40 -2.25 12.72
C VAL A 247 -2.55 -3.05 13.33
N GLY A 248 -3.32 -3.74 12.50
CA GLY A 248 -4.37 -4.66 12.91
C GLY A 248 -3.83 -6.08 13.08
N SER A 249 -4.42 -6.85 14.00
CA SER A 249 -4.14 -8.26 14.22
C SER A 249 -5.43 -9.08 14.21
N GLN A 250 -5.31 -10.35 13.83
CA GLN A 250 -6.43 -11.30 13.87
C GLN A 250 -6.85 -11.69 15.30
N ASP A 251 -6.17 -11.18 16.33
CA ASP A 251 -6.62 -11.21 17.73
C ASP A 251 -7.70 -10.17 18.04
N HIS A 252 -8.25 -9.53 17.01
CA HIS A 252 -9.31 -8.51 17.08
C HIS A 252 -8.87 -7.13 17.61
N ASN A 253 -7.54 -6.88 17.69
CA ASN A 253 -7.02 -5.60 18.16
C ASN A 253 -6.38 -4.79 17.02
N LEU A 254 -6.60 -3.48 17.07
CA LEU A 254 -5.72 -2.51 16.45
C LEU A 254 -4.68 -2.09 17.50
N TYR A 255 -3.41 -2.16 17.15
CA TYR A 255 -2.27 -1.79 17.98
C TYR A 255 -1.67 -0.46 17.54
N ALA A 256 -1.20 0.33 18.51
CA ALA A 256 -0.27 1.42 18.30
C ALA A 256 1.02 1.11 19.07
N LEU A 257 2.13 1.01 18.35
CA LEU A 257 3.44 0.66 18.88
C LEU A 257 4.40 1.84 18.69
N ASN A 258 5.32 2.04 19.63
CA ASN A 258 6.41 2.99 19.44
C ASN A 258 7.31 2.53 18.29
N ALA A 259 7.48 3.33 17.26
CA ALA A 259 8.23 2.96 16.06
C ALA A 259 9.71 2.66 16.32
N LYS A 260 10.31 3.26 17.37
CA LYS A 260 11.71 3.07 17.70
C LYS A 260 11.97 1.83 18.56
N THR A 261 11.02 1.45 19.43
CA THR A 261 11.27 0.43 20.46
C THR A 261 10.34 -0.77 20.38
N GLY A 262 9.29 -0.74 19.55
CA GLY A 262 8.24 -1.76 19.50
C GLY A 262 7.30 -1.76 20.71
N ALA A 263 7.54 -0.92 21.72
CA ALA A 263 6.70 -0.88 22.92
C ALA A 263 5.26 -0.50 22.60
N LYS A 264 4.30 -1.26 23.13
CA LYS A 264 2.87 -0.95 22.97
C LYS A 264 2.52 0.35 23.68
N LEU A 265 1.95 1.30 22.93
CA LEU A 265 1.42 2.55 23.45
C LEU A 265 -0.03 2.38 23.88
N TRP A 266 -0.83 1.78 23.01
CA TRP A 266 -2.20 1.39 23.29
C TRP A 266 -2.66 0.29 22.33
N SER A 267 -3.78 -0.36 22.67
CA SER A 267 -4.52 -1.23 21.76
C SER A 267 -6.01 -1.00 21.90
N TYR A 268 -6.75 -1.19 20.83
CA TYR A 268 -8.20 -1.09 20.79
C TYR A 268 -8.79 -2.42 20.35
N ALA A 269 -9.54 -3.07 21.23
CA ALA A 269 -10.26 -4.30 20.93
C ALA A 269 -11.54 -3.99 20.17
N THR A 270 -11.65 -4.52 18.96
CA THR A 270 -12.92 -4.61 18.24
C THR A 270 -13.67 -5.84 18.77
N LYS A 271 -14.96 -5.90 18.58
CA LYS A 271 -15.70 -7.15 18.81
C LYS A 271 -15.85 -7.95 17.51
N ASP A 272 -15.21 -7.46 16.45
CA ASP A 272 -15.34 -7.98 15.10
C ASP A 272 -14.21 -8.97 14.78
N TYR A 273 -14.49 -9.94 13.92
CA TYR A 273 -13.48 -10.85 13.41
C TYR A 273 -12.46 -10.11 12.53
N LEU A 274 -11.25 -10.65 12.41
CA LEU A 274 -10.23 -10.39 11.40
C LEU A 274 -10.03 -8.91 11.02
N LEU A 275 -8.91 -8.33 11.42
CA LEU A 275 -8.45 -7.02 10.98
C LEU A 275 -7.41 -7.16 9.84
N ASN A 276 -7.87 -7.52 8.63
CA ASN A 276 -7.04 -7.56 7.42
C ASN A 276 -6.92 -6.16 6.78
N SER A 277 -7.90 -5.30 7.04
CA SER A 277 -7.86 -3.90 6.60
C SER A 277 -6.67 -3.16 7.20
N SER A 278 -5.85 -2.54 6.37
CA SER A 278 -4.71 -1.73 6.81
C SER A 278 -5.16 -0.35 7.26
N PRO A 279 -4.59 0.21 8.35
CA PRO A 279 -5.00 1.50 8.87
C PRO A 279 -4.68 2.64 7.90
N ALA A 280 -5.56 3.66 7.88
CA ALA A 280 -5.31 4.96 7.26
C ALA A 280 -5.28 6.04 8.32
N LEU A 281 -4.36 7.00 8.22
CA LEU A 281 -4.22 8.08 9.20
C LEU A 281 -4.38 9.45 8.56
N ALA A 282 -5.24 10.28 9.15
CA ALA A 282 -5.40 11.67 8.76
C ALA A 282 -5.85 12.53 9.94
N ASN A 283 -5.28 13.71 10.08
CA ASN A 283 -5.69 14.72 11.07
C ASN A 283 -5.78 14.17 12.52
N GLY A 284 -4.84 13.32 12.93
CA GLY A 284 -4.81 12.74 14.27
C GLY A 284 -5.82 11.62 14.52
N LEU A 285 -6.47 11.11 13.47
CA LEU A 285 -7.39 9.99 13.52
C LEU A 285 -6.82 8.79 12.75
N VAL A 286 -7.12 7.58 13.22
CA VAL A 286 -6.85 6.32 12.53
C VAL A 286 -8.17 5.68 12.10
N TYR A 287 -8.25 5.26 10.84
CA TYR A 287 -9.42 4.64 10.22
C TYR A 287 -9.06 3.23 9.78
N PHE A 288 -9.95 2.27 10.00
CA PHE A 288 -9.75 0.88 9.56
C PHE A 288 -11.08 0.15 9.41
N GLY A 289 -11.09 -0.93 8.64
CA GLY A 289 -12.22 -1.83 8.48
C GLY A 289 -12.11 -3.02 9.43
N GLY A 290 -13.24 -3.63 9.75
CA GLY A 290 -13.32 -4.85 10.54
C GLY A 290 -14.15 -5.94 9.85
N GLY A 291 -13.84 -7.20 10.16
CA GLY A 291 -14.52 -8.38 9.62
C GLY A 291 -16.00 -8.50 10.01
N GLY A 292 -16.42 -7.83 11.09
CA GLY A 292 -17.84 -7.71 11.47
C GLY A 292 -18.63 -6.68 10.65
N GLY A 293 -18.01 -6.09 9.62
CA GLY A 293 -18.67 -5.16 8.71
C GLY A 293 -18.71 -3.72 9.18
N ALA A 294 -17.83 -3.34 10.08
CA ALA A 294 -17.75 -1.97 10.54
C ALA A 294 -16.50 -1.23 10.02
N VAL A 295 -16.65 0.06 9.76
CA VAL A 295 -15.55 1.01 9.59
C VAL A 295 -15.43 1.80 10.89
N TYR A 296 -14.22 1.92 11.41
CA TYR A 296 -13.91 2.58 12.67
C TYR A 296 -13.10 3.85 12.46
N ALA A 297 -13.28 4.83 13.34
CA ALA A 297 -12.36 5.93 13.55
C ALA A 297 -12.01 6.06 15.02
N LEU A 298 -10.70 6.07 15.31
CA LEU A 298 -10.17 6.27 16.65
C LEU A 298 -9.29 7.53 16.70
N ASN A 299 -9.14 8.10 17.87
CA ASN A 299 -8.09 9.06 18.14
C ASN A 299 -6.73 8.35 18.06
N ALA A 300 -5.83 8.81 17.19
CA ALA A 300 -4.54 8.16 16.97
C ALA A 300 -3.62 8.18 18.20
N GLY A 301 -3.71 9.20 19.05
CA GLY A 301 -2.89 9.32 20.26
C GLY A 301 -3.37 8.47 21.43
N THR A 302 -4.68 8.24 21.55
CA THR A 302 -5.28 7.59 22.75
C THR A 302 -5.95 6.26 22.47
N GLY A 303 -6.22 5.91 21.22
CA GLY A 303 -7.02 4.73 20.86
C GLY A 303 -8.52 4.87 21.15
N ALA A 304 -8.99 6.03 21.66
CA ALA A 304 -10.40 6.23 21.95
C ALA A 304 -11.25 6.25 20.67
N ARG A 305 -12.30 5.44 20.63
CA ARG A 305 -13.19 5.40 19.47
C ARG A 305 -14.05 6.66 19.40
N LEU A 306 -14.02 7.32 18.22
CA LEU A 306 -14.87 8.47 17.93
C LEU A 306 -16.21 8.03 17.33
N TRP A 307 -16.13 7.16 16.30
CA TRP A 307 -17.31 6.65 15.63
C TRP A 307 -17.06 5.26 15.03
N ARG A 308 -18.14 4.60 14.65
CA ARG A 308 -18.15 3.43 13.78
C ARG A 308 -19.35 3.51 12.83
N TYR A 309 -19.18 2.99 11.63
CA TYR A 309 -20.21 2.87 10.61
C TYR A 309 -20.34 1.41 10.16
N TYR A 310 -21.53 0.85 10.16
CA TYR A 310 -21.78 -0.51 9.71
C TYR A 310 -22.15 -0.54 8.24
N THR A 311 -21.39 -1.33 7.43
CA THR A 311 -21.68 -1.61 6.01
C THR A 311 -22.62 -2.81 5.85
N GLY A 312 -22.71 -3.68 6.85
CA GLY A 312 -23.50 -4.91 6.83
C GLY A 312 -22.77 -6.16 6.35
N SER A 313 -21.51 -6.04 5.92
CA SER A 313 -20.63 -7.16 5.55
C SER A 313 -19.18 -6.78 5.79
N PRO A 314 -18.24 -7.75 5.87
CA PRO A 314 -16.83 -7.48 6.16
C PRO A 314 -16.23 -6.34 5.34
N VAL A 315 -15.36 -5.57 5.96
CA VAL A 315 -14.60 -4.47 5.37
C VAL A 315 -13.11 -4.84 5.42
N GLU A 316 -12.65 -5.55 4.39
CA GLU A 316 -11.25 -5.96 4.24
C GLU A 316 -10.45 -4.94 3.41
N SER A 317 -11.14 -4.16 2.60
CA SER A 317 -10.60 -2.99 1.92
C SER A 317 -10.00 -2.01 2.93
N SER A 318 -8.78 -1.54 2.67
CA SER A 318 -8.13 -0.54 3.51
C SER A 318 -8.65 0.86 3.17
N PRO A 319 -9.03 1.70 4.16
CA PRO A 319 -9.56 3.02 3.89
C PRO A 319 -8.55 3.92 3.16
N ALA A 320 -9.07 4.79 2.30
CA ALA A 320 -8.34 5.92 1.71
C ALA A 320 -8.96 7.22 2.22
N VAL A 321 -8.12 8.16 2.68
CA VAL A 321 -8.60 9.44 3.20
C VAL A 321 -8.21 10.58 2.27
N ALA A 322 -9.17 11.45 1.96
CA ALA A 322 -8.91 12.66 1.19
C ALA A 322 -9.92 13.75 1.58
N ASN A 323 -9.44 14.95 1.82
CA ASN A 323 -10.22 16.17 2.06
C ASN A 323 -11.46 15.95 2.98
N GLY A 324 -11.26 15.29 4.12
CA GLY A 324 -12.32 15.05 5.12
C GLY A 324 -13.28 13.90 4.80
N VAL A 325 -12.98 13.09 3.79
CA VAL A 325 -13.77 11.93 3.38
C VAL A 325 -12.93 10.65 3.50
N VAL A 326 -13.55 9.59 4.03
CA VAL A 326 -13.01 8.22 4.07
C VAL A 326 -13.69 7.39 3.00
N TYR A 327 -12.92 6.84 2.08
CA TYR A 327 -13.40 5.94 1.03
C TYR A 327 -13.00 4.51 1.37
N VAL A 328 -13.94 3.57 1.20
CA VAL A 328 -13.71 2.16 1.55
C VAL A 328 -14.60 1.23 0.72
N GLY A 329 -14.10 0.05 0.38
CA GLY A 329 -14.88 -1.04 -0.18
C GLY A 329 -15.44 -1.96 0.90
N SER A 330 -16.47 -2.73 0.59
CA SER A 330 -17.04 -3.76 1.47
C SER A 330 -17.42 -4.99 0.67
N LEU A 331 -17.42 -6.15 1.33
CA LEU A 331 -17.84 -7.41 0.72
C LEU A 331 -19.35 -7.46 0.43
N ASN A 332 -20.12 -6.45 0.84
CA ASN A 332 -21.52 -6.27 0.41
C ASN A 332 -21.65 -5.70 -1.01
N GLN A 333 -20.55 -5.73 -1.80
CA GLN A 333 -20.50 -5.26 -3.19
C GLN A 333 -20.67 -3.73 -3.32
N LYS A 334 -20.31 -2.96 -2.30
CA LYS A 334 -20.40 -1.49 -2.34
C LYS A 334 -19.08 -0.81 -2.02
N VAL A 335 -18.93 0.36 -2.64
CA VAL A 335 -17.93 1.37 -2.27
C VAL A 335 -18.67 2.47 -1.51
N TYR A 336 -18.07 2.94 -0.43
CA TYR A 336 -18.62 3.99 0.45
C TYR A 336 -17.71 5.20 0.49
N ALA A 337 -18.31 6.38 0.66
CA ALA A 337 -17.65 7.61 1.05
C ALA A 337 -18.29 8.10 2.37
N LEU A 338 -17.51 8.10 3.44
CA LEU A 338 -17.96 8.46 4.79
C LEU A 338 -17.34 9.79 5.21
N ASN A 339 -18.09 10.59 5.97
CA ASN A 339 -17.53 11.78 6.61
C ASN A 339 -16.46 11.37 7.62
N ALA A 340 -15.23 11.81 7.44
CA ALA A 340 -14.09 11.41 8.26
C ALA A 340 -14.25 11.79 9.74
N ARG A 341 -15.00 12.86 10.05
CA ARG A 341 -15.21 13.36 11.42
C ARG A 341 -16.35 12.65 12.14
N THR A 342 -17.44 12.33 11.42
CA THR A 342 -18.70 11.86 12.04
C THR A 342 -19.04 10.42 11.72
N GLY A 343 -18.44 9.82 10.70
CA GLY A 343 -18.79 8.52 10.18
C GLY A 343 -20.07 8.48 9.35
N ALA A 344 -20.73 9.64 9.11
CA ALA A 344 -21.94 9.69 8.30
C ALA A 344 -21.68 9.25 6.87
N ASN A 345 -22.54 8.41 6.30
CA ASN A 345 -22.48 8.03 4.90
C ASN A 345 -22.87 9.23 4.03
N LEU A 346 -21.94 9.65 3.17
CA LEU A 346 -22.12 10.75 2.24
C LEU A 346 -22.51 10.23 0.84
N TRP A 347 -22.02 9.04 0.48
CA TRP A 347 -22.28 8.43 -0.81
C TRP A 347 -21.94 6.94 -0.75
N SER A 348 -22.63 6.15 -1.57
CA SER A 348 -22.27 4.76 -1.83
C SER A 348 -22.67 4.35 -3.25
N TYR A 349 -21.94 3.37 -3.80
CA TYR A 349 -22.20 2.81 -5.14
C TYR A 349 -22.11 1.29 -5.09
N GLY A 350 -23.09 0.59 -5.69
CA GLY A 350 -23.07 -0.85 -5.85
C GLY A 350 -22.21 -1.25 -7.05
N THR A 351 -21.21 -2.10 -6.83
CA THR A 351 -20.47 -2.82 -7.87
C THR A 351 -21.16 -4.14 -8.19
N GLY A 352 -20.68 -4.89 -9.17
CA GLY A 352 -21.24 -6.22 -9.50
C GLY A 352 -20.64 -7.36 -8.67
N GLY A 353 -19.66 -7.11 -7.80
CA GLY A 353 -18.96 -8.09 -6.98
C GLY A 353 -18.39 -7.50 -5.70
N GLN A 354 -17.84 -8.34 -4.84
CA GLN A 354 -17.23 -7.93 -3.58
C GLN A 354 -16.04 -6.97 -3.81
N VAL A 355 -15.82 -6.03 -2.90
CA VAL A 355 -14.78 -5.00 -3.01
C VAL A 355 -13.71 -5.21 -1.96
N TYR A 356 -12.72 -6.04 -2.28
CA TYR A 356 -11.48 -6.24 -1.52
C TYR A 356 -10.47 -5.13 -1.80
N SER A 357 -10.45 -4.68 -3.06
CA SER A 357 -9.58 -3.59 -3.52
C SER A 357 -9.74 -2.35 -2.65
N SER A 358 -8.61 -1.78 -2.25
CA SER A 358 -8.60 -0.54 -1.48
C SER A 358 -8.67 0.66 -2.43
N PRO A 359 -9.52 1.67 -2.16
CA PRO A 359 -9.65 2.82 -3.03
C PRO A 359 -8.36 3.64 -3.17
N ALA A 360 -8.13 4.18 -4.37
CA ALA A 360 -7.15 5.22 -4.63
C ALA A 360 -7.90 6.53 -4.97
N VAL A 361 -7.49 7.63 -4.36
CA VAL A 361 -8.13 8.95 -4.56
C VAL A 361 -7.11 9.93 -5.10
N ALA A 362 -7.32 10.42 -6.31
CA ALA A 362 -6.40 11.35 -6.95
C ALA A 362 -7.11 12.17 -8.04
N ASN A 363 -6.74 13.45 -8.16
CA ASN A 363 -7.20 14.35 -9.23
C ASN A 363 -8.74 14.43 -9.35
N GLY A 364 -9.45 14.50 -8.23
CA GLY A 364 -10.90 14.57 -8.20
C GLY A 364 -11.62 13.27 -8.58
N MET A 365 -10.93 12.14 -8.55
CA MET A 365 -11.44 10.81 -8.89
C MET A 365 -11.18 9.79 -7.81
N VAL A 366 -12.09 8.82 -7.68
CA VAL A 366 -11.95 7.61 -6.84
C VAL A 366 -11.87 6.40 -7.75
N TYR A 367 -10.83 5.59 -7.60
CA TYR A 367 -10.62 4.36 -8.37
C TYR A 367 -10.66 3.16 -7.45
N VAL A 368 -11.29 2.07 -7.89
CA VAL A 368 -11.38 0.82 -7.13
C VAL A 368 -11.56 -0.38 -8.05
N GLY A 369 -11.01 -1.53 -7.65
CA GLY A 369 -11.29 -2.84 -8.27
C GLY A 369 -12.46 -3.55 -7.61
N SER A 370 -13.06 -4.50 -8.31
CA SER A 370 -14.16 -5.34 -7.81
C SER A 370 -14.03 -6.77 -8.32
N GLN A 371 -14.55 -7.72 -7.54
CA GLN A 371 -14.59 -9.11 -7.93
C GLN A 371 -15.59 -9.41 -9.08
N ASP A 372 -16.29 -8.42 -9.62
CA ASP A 372 -17.01 -8.56 -10.90
C ASP A 372 -16.08 -8.44 -12.13
N GLY A 373 -14.76 -8.36 -11.89
CA GLY A 373 -13.77 -8.24 -12.96
C GLY A 373 -13.61 -6.85 -13.53
N LYS A 374 -14.06 -5.82 -12.83
CA LYS A 374 -13.98 -4.44 -13.31
C LYS A 374 -13.16 -3.54 -12.41
N VAL A 375 -12.54 -2.55 -13.05
CA VAL A 375 -12.01 -1.35 -12.42
C VAL A 375 -13.03 -0.23 -12.62
N TYR A 376 -13.37 0.45 -11.55
CA TYR A 376 -14.32 1.56 -11.53
C TYR A 376 -13.63 2.88 -11.26
N ALA A 377 -14.11 3.94 -11.89
CA ALA A 377 -13.69 5.31 -11.59
C ALA A 377 -14.90 6.23 -11.40
N PHE A 378 -14.93 6.92 -10.28
CA PHE A 378 -15.98 7.85 -9.89
C PHE A 378 -15.44 9.27 -9.83
N GLY A 379 -16.22 10.25 -10.25
CA GLY A 379 -15.89 11.68 -10.21
C GLY A 379 -17.14 12.53 -10.20
N LEU A 380 -17.01 13.83 -10.01
CA LEU A 380 -18.12 14.79 -10.12
C LEU A 380 -18.60 14.87 -11.57
N LYS A 381 -19.86 15.32 -11.75
CA LYS A 381 -20.45 15.55 -13.09
C LYS A 381 -19.57 16.42 -13.98
#